data_0b544266e172177550ec31d9d1e68659
#
_entry.id   0b544266e172177550ec31d9d1e68659
#
_cell.length_a   1.000
_cell.length_b   1.000
_cell.length_c   1.000
_cell.angle_alpha   90.00
_cell.angle_beta   90.00
_cell.angle_gamma   90.00
#
_symmetry.space_group_name_H-M   'P 1'
#
loop_
_entity.id
_entity.type
_entity.pdbx_description
1 polymer ?
#
loop_
_entity_poly.entity_id
_entity_poly.type
_entity_poly.pdbx_seq_one_letter_code
_entity_poly.pdbx_strand_id
1 'polypeptide(L)'
;MSLMNSKIAEAIKLTRQPVAVFTSKEVPENAMQFKKGVWGCVIAMMHAVSKGKTAAFDRETVVCAGGKAGLGIRKFELGTIEYFLSIGGKGPKKGEFYKKSPDIARNYIETMPDIETDEYVIMKPLNELKENETPEIVIFLVNADQLSGLATLANYDRETQDNVKLSFGSGCAQSVLYGLDAARNNPTACYIGLTDPSARKCIPSDLLSFTIPFHRFLEMEECVESSFFHTDTWKVIARRI
;
A
#
# COMPACT_ATOMS: atom_id res chain seq x y z
N MET A 1 24.61 7.76 1.58
CA MET A 1 24.41 6.32 1.79
C MET A 1 23.33 5.91 0.82
N SER A 2 23.63 5.05 -0.16
CA SER A 2 22.63 4.65 -1.16
C SER A 2 21.50 3.90 -0.43
N LEU A 3 20.26 4.44 -0.44
CA LEU A 3 19.03 3.82 0.10
C LEU A 3 18.63 2.51 -0.63
N MET A 4 19.52 1.98 -1.40
CA MET A 4 19.25 1.18 -2.59
C MET A 4 19.17 -0.32 -2.39
N ASN A 5 19.67 -0.85 -1.28
CA ASN A 5 19.55 -2.28 -1.01
C ASN A 5 18.91 -2.48 0.36
N SER A 6 17.62 -2.77 0.37
CA SER A 6 16.90 -3.10 1.60
C SER A 6 17.38 -4.43 2.16
N LYS A 7 17.96 -4.43 3.37
CA LYS A 7 18.32 -5.63 4.12
C LYS A 7 17.09 -6.50 4.40
N ILE A 8 15.95 -5.87 4.64
CA ILE A 8 14.67 -6.56 4.81
C ILE A 8 14.32 -7.35 3.55
N ALA A 9 14.41 -6.70 2.37
CA ALA A 9 14.12 -7.36 1.10
C ALA A 9 15.04 -8.55 0.84
N GLU A 10 16.32 -8.43 1.16
CA GLU A 10 17.30 -9.52 1.08
C GLU A 10 16.98 -10.65 2.06
N ALA A 11 16.69 -10.34 3.32
CA ALA A 11 16.41 -11.32 4.37
C ALA A 11 15.16 -12.17 4.08
N ILE A 12 14.12 -11.56 3.45
CA ILE A 12 12.91 -12.27 3.02
C ILE A 12 13.00 -12.79 1.57
N LYS A 13 14.17 -12.70 0.93
CA LYS A 13 14.41 -13.09 -0.47
C LYS A 13 13.36 -12.54 -1.43
N LEU A 14 13.07 -11.26 -1.32
CA LEU A 14 12.11 -10.60 -2.18
C LEU A 14 12.64 -10.54 -3.62
N THR A 15 11.89 -11.07 -4.57
CA THR A 15 12.25 -11.07 -6.01
C THR A 15 11.77 -9.82 -6.75
N ARG A 16 11.06 -8.94 -6.08
CA ARG A 16 10.53 -7.67 -6.58
C ARG A 16 11.13 -6.53 -5.79
N GLN A 17 11.05 -5.31 -6.32
CA GLN A 17 11.48 -4.13 -5.57
C GLN A 17 10.38 -3.70 -4.59
N PRO A 18 10.73 -3.32 -3.35
CA PRO A 18 9.83 -2.55 -2.52
C PRO A 18 9.42 -1.27 -3.23
N VAL A 19 8.18 -0.83 -3.02
CA VAL A 19 7.61 0.37 -3.66
C VAL A 19 7.65 1.52 -2.67
N ALA A 20 8.41 2.55 -2.98
CA ALA A 20 8.39 3.83 -2.27
C ALA A 20 7.23 4.69 -2.77
N VAL A 21 6.52 5.37 -1.84
CA VAL A 21 5.41 6.28 -2.15
C VAL A 21 5.67 7.64 -1.51
N PHE A 22 5.54 8.70 -2.29
CA PHE A 22 5.70 10.10 -1.88
C PHE A 22 4.88 11.03 -2.76
N THR A 23 4.74 12.30 -2.38
CA THR A 23 4.10 13.32 -3.21
C THR A 23 5.14 14.18 -3.93
N SER A 24 4.78 14.72 -5.09
CA SER A 24 5.63 15.60 -5.90
C SER A 24 4.79 16.58 -6.71
N LYS A 25 5.31 17.79 -6.91
CA LYS A 25 4.74 18.78 -7.84
C LYS A 25 5.04 18.44 -9.31
N GLU A 26 6.05 17.60 -9.54
CA GLU A 26 6.52 17.22 -10.87
C GLU A 26 6.34 15.72 -11.11
N VAL A 27 6.04 15.37 -12.35
CA VAL A 27 5.97 13.98 -12.81
C VAL A 27 7.39 13.51 -13.15
N PRO A 28 7.89 12.40 -12.55
CA PRO A 28 9.16 11.84 -12.93
C PRO A 28 9.22 11.47 -14.42
N GLU A 29 10.38 11.65 -15.03
CA GLU A 29 10.61 11.24 -16.41
C GLU A 29 10.28 9.76 -16.61
N ASN A 30 9.59 9.44 -17.69
CA ASN A 30 9.14 8.07 -18.05
C ASN A 30 8.17 7.42 -17.04
N ALA A 31 7.57 8.19 -16.13
CA ALA A 31 6.55 7.65 -15.22
C ALA A 31 5.28 7.24 -16.01
N MET A 32 4.78 6.05 -15.70
CA MET A 32 3.47 5.61 -16.19
C MET A 32 2.38 6.49 -15.60
N GLN A 33 1.43 6.90 -16.41
CA GLN A 33 0.24 7.63 -16.02
C GLN A 33 -1.01 7.00 -16.65
N PHE A 34 -2.17 7.16 -16.03
CA PHE A 34 -3.42 6.82 -16.71
C PHE A 34 -3.73 7.84 -17.81
N LYS A 35 -4.41 7.38 -18.85
CA LYS A 35 -4.98 8.28 -19.86
C LYS A 35 -6.24 8.94 -19.29
N LYS A 36 -6.38 10.25 -19.47
CA LYS A 36 -7.56 11.01 -19.02
C LYS A 36 -8.87 10.36 -19.54
N GLY A 37 -9.82 10.14 -18.63
CA GLY A 37 -11.11 9.51 -18.95
C GLY A 37 -11.08 8.00 -19.15
N VAL A 38 -9.91 7.36 -19.09
CA VAL A 38 -9.78 5.90 -19.23
C VAL A 38 -9.63 5.26 -17.85
N TRP A 39 -10.47 4.29 -17.55
CA TRP A 39 -10.38 3.54 -16.30
C TRP A 39 -9.10 2.71 -16.24
N GLY A 40 -8.42 2.77 -15.09
CA GLY A 40 -7.23 1.99 -14.82
C GLY A 40 -7.17 1.60 -13.34
N CYS A 41 -6.42 0.55 -13.03
CA CYS A 41 -6.24 0.04 -11.66
C CYS A 41 -4.89 0.48 -11.10
N VAL A 42 -4.91 1.24 -10.01
CA VAL A 42 -3.71 1.67 -9.26
C VAL A 42 -2.89 0.46 -8.79
N ILE A 43 -3.55 -0.62 -8.34
CA ILE A 43 -2.87 -1.83 -7.86
C ILE A 43 -2.11 -2.53 -8.99
N ALA A 44 -2.65 -2.54 -10.22
CA ALA A 44 -1.93 -3.08 -11.38
C ALA A 44 -0.67 -2.24 -11.69
N MET A 45 -0.75 -0.91 -11.58
CA MET A 45 0.42 -0.04 -11.76
C MET A 45 1.43 -0.22 -10.62
N MET A 46 0.99 -0.31 -9.37
CA MET A 46 1.86 -0.62 -8.23
C MET A 46 2.62 -1.95 -8.42
N HIS A 47 1.95 -2.97 -8.95
CA HIS A 47 2.60 -4.23 -9.30
C HIS A 47 3.64 -4.04 -10.43
N ALA A 48 3.39 -3.18 -11.42
CA ALA A 48 4.39 -2.85 -12.43
C ALA A 48 5.58 -2.06 -11.83
N VAL A 49 5.32 -1.19 -10.84
CA VAL A 49 6.38 -0.49 -10.10
C VAL A 49 7.28 -1.46 -9.35
N SER A 50 6.72 -2.47 -8.71
CA SER A 50 7.54 -3.51 -8.03
C SER A 50 8.44 -4.31 -9.00
N LYS A 51 8.23 -4.15 -10.30
CA LYS A 51 9.05 -4.75 -11.39
C LYS A 51 9.95 -3.73 -12.10
N GLY A 52 10.23 -2.58 -11.49
CA GLY A 52 11.17 -1.60 -12.03
C GLY A 52 10.53 -0.51 -12.91
N LYS A 53 9.23 -0.23 -12.75
CA LYS A 53 8.59 0.92 -13.40
C LYS A 53 8.36 2.04 -12.39
N THR A 54 8.24 3.28 -12.86
CA THR A 54 7.77 4.41 -12.05
C THR A 54 6.34 4.75 -12.46
N ALA A 55 5.49 5.16 -11.51
CA ALA A 55 4.13 5.60 -11.78
C ALA A 55 3.83 6.93 -11.08
N ALA A 56 3.03 7.77 -11.72
CA ALA A 56 2.52 9.02 -11.18
C ALA A 56 0.99 9.07 -11.32
N PHE A 57 0.32 9.52 -10.26
CA PHE A 57 -1.12 9.57 -10.17
C PHE A 57 -1.57 10.97 -9.77
N ASP A 58 -2.62 11.45 -10.40
CA ASP A 58 -3.20 12.77 -10.15
C ASP A 58 -4.74 12.72 -10.13
N ARG A 59 -5.34 13.84 -9.75
CA ARG A 59 -6.80 14.00 -9.64
C ARG A 59 -7.54 13.85 -10.96
N GLU A 60 -6.91 14.20 -12.09
CA GLU A 60 -7.56 14.24 -13.40
C GLU A 60 -7.56 12.87 -14.08
N THR A 61 -6.46 12.14 -13.99
CA THR A 61 -6.23 10.89 -14.71
C THR A 61 -6.71 9.65 -13.94
N VAL A 62 -6.73 9.68 -12.60
CA VAL A 62 -7.30 8.58 -11.80
C VAL A 62 -8.83 8.65 -11.83
N VAL A 63 -9.48 7.82 -12.64
CA VAL A 63 -10.95 7.77 -12.75
C VAL A 63 -11.60 6.93 -11.64
N CYS A 64 -10.91 5.92 -11.13
CA CYS A 64 -11.41 5.02 -10.08
C CYS A 64 -11.60 5.77 -8.76
N ALA A 65 -12.83 5.84 -8.22
CA ALA A 65 -13.10 6.49 -6.94
C ALA A 65 -12.33 5.84 -5.78
N GLY A 66 -12.27 4.49 -5.73
CA GLY A 66 -11.45 3.76 -4.77
C GLY A 66 -9.95 4.02 -4.92
N GLY A 67 -9.48 4.26 -6.15
CA GLY A 67 -8.11 4.69 -6.43
C GLY A 67 -7.82 6.10 -5.91
N LYS A 68 -8.70 7.08 -6.22
CA LYS A 68 -8.55 8.46 -5.72
C LYS A 68 -8.51 8.52 -4.20
N ALA A 69 -9.50 7.92 -3.55
CA ALA A 69 -9.57 7.91 -2.09
C ALA A 69 -8.42 7.12 -1.47
N GLY A 70 -8.10 5.96 -2.04
CA GLY A 70 -7.03 5.10 -1.53
C GLY A 70 -5.63 5.65 -1.70
N LEU A 71 -5.40 6.58 -2.63
CA LEU A 71 -4.14 7.30 -2.80
C LEU A 71 -4.06 8.60 -1.97
N GLY A 72 -5.14 8.99 -1.28
CA GLY A 72 -5.18 10.29 -0.61
C GLY A 72 -5.22 11.48 -1.58
N ILE A 73 -5.72 11.27 -2.81
CA ILE A 73 -5.89 12.35 -3.79
C ILE A 73 -7.20 13.09 -3.54
N ARG A 74 -8.26 12.37 -3.18
CA ARG A 74 -9.58 12.93 -2.91
C ARG A 74 -10.44 11.95 -2.12
N LYS A 75 -11.15 12.43 -1.12
CA LYS A 75 -12.12 11.64 -0.37
C LYS A 75 -13.24 11.10 -1.25
N PHE A 76 -13.94 10.08 -0.77
CA PHE A 76 -15.18 9.64 -1.38
C PHE A 76 -16.25 10.73 -1.27
N GLU A 77 -16.93 10.98 -2.37
CA GLU A 77 -18.16 11.78 -2.38
C GLU A 77 -19.36 10.86 -2.10
N LEU A 78 -20.09 11.16 -1.05
CA LEU A 78 -21.32 10.45 -0.72
C LEU A 78 -22.40 10.72 -1.77
N GLY A 79 -23.35 9.81 -1.87
CA GLY A 79 -24.49 9.91 -2.79
C GLY A 79 -24.68 8.68 -3.67
N THR A 80 -23.60 8.01 -4.06
CA THR A 80 -23.64 6.76 -4.86
C THR A 80 -22.67 5.71 -4.35
N ILE A 81 -21.57 6.11 -3.74
CA ILE A 81 -20.52 5.18 -3.31
C ILE A 81 -20.98 4.24 -2.18
N GLU A 82 -21.78 4.71 -1.25
CA GLU A 82 -22.35 3.91 -0.18
C GLU A 82 -23.30 2.83 -0.69
N TYR A 83 -24.03 3.13 -1.78
CA TYR A 83 -24.88 2.14 -2.47
C TYR A 83 -24.02 1.14 -3.25
N PHE A 84 -22.98 1.60 -3.93
CA PHE A 84 -22.03 0.72 -4.62
C PHE A 84 -21.35 -0.26 -3.64
N LEU A 85 -20.92 0.20 -2.46
CA LEU A 85 -20.31 -0.66 -1.44
C LEU A 85 -21.29 -1.61 -0.77
N SER A 86 -22.59 -1.40 -0.93
CA SER A 86 -23.64 -2.22 -0.31
C SER A 86 -24.59 -2.83 -1.36
N ILE A 87 -25.86 -2.51 -1.27
CA ILE A 87 -26.93 -3.20 -1.98
C ILE A 87 -27.17 -2.73 -3.42
N GLY A 88 -26.45 -1.71 -3.88
CA GLY A 88 -26.73 -1.06 -5.18
C GLY A 88 -28.01 -0.22 -5.15
N GLY A 89 -28.63 -0.03 -6.32
CA GLY A 89 -29.93 0.67 -6.46
C GLY A 89 -29.82 2.18 -6.63
N LYS A 90 -28.61 2.78 -6.57
CA LYS A 90 -28.35 4.17 -6.87
C LYS A 90 -27.05 4.33 -7.65
N GLY A 91 -27.10 5.13 -8.72
CA GLY A 91 -25.97 5.29 -9.66
C GLY A 91 -25.88 4.15 -10.69
N PRO A 92 -24.86 4.19 -11.57
CA PRO A 92 -24.75 3.27 -12.70
C PRO A 92 -24.21 1.88 -12.36
N LYS A 93 -23.69 1.67 -11.14
CA LYS A 93 -23.03 0.43 -10.72
C LYS A 93 -23.94 -0.43 -9.87
N LYS A 94 -23.83 -1.74 -10.03
CA LYS A 94 -24.44 -2.71 -9.12
C LYS A 94 -23.76 -2.63 -7.77
N GLY A 95 -24.44 -3.08 -6.69
CA GLY A 95 -23.86 -3.20 -5.36
C GLY A 95 -22.84 -4.34 -5.29
N GLU A 96 -21.77 -4.12 -4.54
CA GLU A 96 -20.72 -5.12 -4.30
C GLU A 96 -20.93 -5.90 -3.00
N PHE A 97 -21.92 -5.52 -2.20
CA PHE A 97 -22.31 -6.19 -0.94
C PHE A 97 -21.15 -6.34 0.06
N TYR A 98 -20.16 -5.45 0.05
CA TYR A 98 -19.09 -5.41 1.04
C TYR A 98 -19.57 -4.87 2.39
N LYS A 99 -20.66 -4.10 2.38
CA LYS A 99 -21.38 -3.61 3.56
C LYS A 99 -22.85 -4.00 3.48
N LYS A 100 -23.44 -4.30 4.63
CA LYS A 100 -24.83 -4.78 4.73
C LYS A 100 -25.86 -3.74 4.25
N SER A 101 -25.58 -2.45 4.46
CA SER A 101 -26.51 -1.37 4.08
C SER A 101 -25.73 -0.11 3.67
N PRO A 102 -26.39 0.83 2.96
CA PRO A 102 -25.81 2.15 2.64
C PRO A 102 -25.40 2.95 3.87
N ASP A 103 -26.15 2.87 4.98
CA ASP A 103 -25.82 3.60 6.20
C ASP A 103 -24.55 3.08 6.86
N ILE A 104 -24.37 1.76 6.92
CA ILE A 104 -23.12 1.15 7.40
C ILE A 104 -21.96 1.53 6.47
N ALA A 105 -22.18 1.58 5.17
CA ALA A 105 -21.16 1.99 4.21
C ALA A 105 -20.79 3.47 4.38
N ARG A 106 -21.78 4.35 4.63
CA ARG A 106 -21.55 5.78 4.91
C ARG A 106 -20.71 5.98 6.16
N ASN A 107 -21.13 5.38 7.28
CA ASN A 107 -20.39 5.48 8.55
C ASN A 107 -18.94 4.97 8.40
N TYR A 108 -18.72 3.88 7.63
CA TYR A 108 -17.39 3.40 7.31
C TYR A 108 -16.57 4.45 6.53
N ILE A 109 -17.16 5.09 5.51
CA ILE A 109 -16.48 6.12 4.72
C ILE A 109 -16.09 7.32 5.59
N GLU A 110 -16.96 7.72 6.51
CA GLU A 110 -16.72 8.83 7.43
C GLU A 110 -15.58 8.54 8.43
N THR A 111 -15.28 7.27 8.70
CA THR A 111 -14.14 6.86 9.56
C THR A 111 -12.82 6.70 8.82
N MET A 112 -12.81 6.85 7.50
CA MET A 112 -11.57 6.75 6.73
C MET A 112 -10.65 7.95 7.02
N PRO A 113 -9.31 7.75 6.94
CA PRO A 113 -8.36 8.83 7.11
C PRO A 113 -8.66 10.03 6.21
N ASP A 114 -8.52 11.21 6.80
CA ASP A 114 -8.70 12.49 6.12
C ASP A 114 -7.39 12.96 5.50
N ILE A 115 -7.07 12.41 4.34
CA ILE A 115 -5.87 12.77 3.58
C ILE A 115 -6.31 13.21 2.19
N GLU A 116 -5.90 14.41 1.79
CA GLU A 116 -6.03 14.92 0.44
C GLU A 116 -4.73 15.61 -0.01
N THR A 117 -4.41 15.44 -1.29
CA THR A 117 -3.30 16.15 -1.94
C THR A 117 -3.69 16.57 -3.35
N ASP A 118 -3.23 17.75 -3.76
CA ASP A 118 -3.29 18.24 -5.14
C ASP A 118 -1.99 17.94 -5.92
N GLU A 119 -0.96 17.45 -5.24
CA GLU A 119 0.29 17.00 -5.86
C GLU A 119 0.13 15.61 -6.49
N TYR A 120 1.05 15.24 -7.37
CA TYR A 120 1.15 13.87 -7.86
C TYR A 120 1.53 12.91 -6.74
N VAL A 121 0.83 11.78 -6.64
CA VAL A 121 1.28 10.65 -5.83
C VAL A 121 2.21 9.81 -6.69
N ILE A 122 3.46 9.70 -6.29
CA ILE A 122 4.50 8.98 -7.00
C ILE A 122 4.71 7.60 -6.36
N MET A 123 4.77 6.57 -7.19
CA MET A 123 5.24 5.24 -6.80
C MET A 123 6.49 4.91 -7.59
N LYS A 124 7.55 4.52 -6.90
CA LYS A 124 8.86 4.26 -7.48
C LYS A 124 9.52 3.04 -6.83
N PRO A 125 10.30 2.22 -7.54
CA PRO A 125 11.13 1.22 -6.90
C PRO A 125 12.04 1.88 -5.85
N LEU A 126 12.12 1.29 -4.65
CA LEU A 126 12.91 1.85 -3.55
C LEU A 126 14.38 2.09 -3.92
N ASN A 127 14.94 1.17 -4.72
CA ASN A 127 16.33 1.25 -5.19
C ASN A 127 16.57 2.30 -6.29
N GLU A 128 15.52 2.95 -6.80
CA GLU A 128 15.61 4.01 -7.82
C GLU A 128 15.34 5.40 -7.24
N LEU A 129 15.20 5.53 -5.91
CA LEU A 129 15.05 6.83 -5.27
C LEU A 129 16.29 7.69 -5.47
N LYS A 130 16.07 8.97 -5.76
CA LYS A 130 17.11 9.99 -5.80
C LYS A 130 17.37 10.54 -4.38
N GLU A 131 18.51 11.17 -4.17
CA GLU A 131 18.89 11.73 -2.85
C GLU A 131 17.90 12.76 -2.30
N ASN A 132 17.22 13.48 -3.19
CA ASN A 132 16.22 14.48 -2.82
C ASN A 132 14.78 13.95 -2.73
N GLU A 133 14.57 12.65 -2.94
CA GLU A 133 13.26 12.00 -2.85
C GLU A 133 13.16 11.25 -1.50
N THR A 134 12.24 11.69 -0.65
CA THR A 134 11.98 11.04 0.64
C THR A 134 10.58 10.42 0.63
N PRO A 135 10.46 9.10 0.71
CA PRO A 135 9.14 8.47 0.74
C PRO A 135 8.43 8.71 2.09
N GLU A 136 7.11 8.71 2.05
CA GLU A 136 6.28 8.67 3.27
C GLU A 136 6.08 7.23 3.74
N ILE A 137 5.94 6.29 2.81
CA ILE A 137 5.74 4.86 3.08
C ILE A 137 6.53 3.99 2.12
N VAL A 138 6.81 2.76 2.56
CA VAL A 138 7.38 1.69 1.72
C VAL A 138 6.40 0.52 1.71
N ILE A 139 6.11 -0.03 0.53
CA ILE A 139 5.18 -1.15 0.32
C ILE A 139 5.93 -2.36 -0.21
N PHE A 140 5.80 -3.47 0.48
CA PHE A 140 6.28 -4.77 0.04
C PHE A 140 5.13 -5.59 -0.55
N LEU A 141 5.31 -6.16 -1.73
CA LEU A 141 4.37 -7.15 -2.32
C LEU A 141 4.94 -8.54 -2.04
N VAL A 142 4.29 -9.29 -1.18
CA VAL A 142 4.85 -10.48 -0.53
C VAL A 142 3.89 -11.67 -0.51
N ASN A 143 4.45 -12.88 -0.52
CA ASN A 143 3.72 -14.10 -0.25
C ASN A 143 3.56 -14.32 1.27
N ALA A 144 2.90 -15.41 1.67
CA ALA A 144 2.60 -15.70 3.08
C ALA A 144 3.87 -15.90 3.93
N ASP A 145 4.90 -16.55 3.39
CA ASP A 145 6.15 -16.79 4.12
C ASP A 145 6.93 -15.49 4.33
N GLN A 146 7.04 -14.67 3.31
CA GLN A 146 7.65 -13.34 3.38
C GLN A 146 6.88 -12.42 4.32
N LEU A 147 5.53 -12.48 4.27
CA LEU A 147 4.66 -11.73 5.18
C LEU A 147 4.88 -12.12 6.63
N SER A 148 5.06 -13.41 6.93
CA SER A 148 5.37 -13.87 8.29
C SER A 148 6.66 -13.26 8.82
N GLY A 149 7.68 -13.14 7.98
CA GLY A 149 8.94 -12.47 8.32
C GLY A 149 8.73 -10.98 8.62
N LEU A 150 8.04 -10.27 7.75
CA LEU A 150 7.76 -8.84 7.95
C LEU A 150 6.92 -8.56 9.20
N ALA A 151 5.88 -9.33 9.44
CA ALA A 151 5.02 -9.18 10.62
C ALA A 151 5.80 -9.46 11.92
N THR A 152 6.69 -10.45 11.90
CA THR A 152 7.56 -10.75 13.05
C THR A 152 8.58 -9.63 13.28
N LEU A 153 9.22 -9.13 12.22
CA LEU A 153 10.18 -8.02 12.33
C LEU A 153 9.52 -6.73 12.82
N ALA A 154 8.28 -6.44 12.38
CA ALA A 154 7.53 -5.26 12.83
C ALA A 154 7.21 -5.28 14.33
N ASN A 155 7.31 -6.42 14.99
CA ASN A 155 7.10 -6.59 16.43
C ASN A 155 8.40 -6.86 17.20
N TYR A 156 9.55 -6.98 16.52
CA TYR A 156 10.81 -7.43 17.13
C TYR A 156 11.31 -6.52 18.25
N ASP A 157 11.20 -5.21 18.08
CA ASP A 157 11.65 -4.17 18.99
C ASP A 157 10.48 -3.48 19.74
N ARG A 158 9.31 -4.11 19.77
CA ARG A 158 8.08 -3.56 20.38
C ARG A 158 7.61 -4.40 21.56
N GLU A 159 7.08 -3.72 22.56
CA GLU A 159 6.53 -4.35 23.77
C GLU A 159 5.08 -4.82 23.61
N THR A 160 4.37 -4.31 22.57
CA THR A 160 2.96 -4.62 22.29
C THR A 160 2.81 -5.51 21.05
N GLN A 161 1.63 -6.13 20.86
CA GLN A 161 1.35 -7.08 19.78
C GLN A 161 0.54 -6.50 18.62
N ASP A 162 0.14 -5.24 18.69
CA ASP A 162 -0.80 -4.60 17.76
C ASP A 162 -0.12 -3.65 16.75
N ASN A 163 1.16 -3.90 16.47
CA ASN A 163 1.96 -3.08 15.56
C ASN A 163 1.69 -3.37 14.07
N VAL A 164 0.97 -4.46 13.77
CA VAL A 164 0.55 -4.82 12.42
C VAL A 164 -0.96 -4.90 12.36
N LYS A 165 -1.57 -4.12 11.45
CA LYS A 165 -3.02 -3.97 11.32
C LYS A 165 -3.52 -4.52 9.99
N LEU A 166 -4.75 -5.04 9.98
CA LEU A 166 -5.49 -5.44 8.79
C LEU A 166 -6.84 -4.76 8.81
N SER A 167 -6.92 -3.60 8.18
CA SER A 167 -8.15 -2.79 8.14
C SER A 167 -8.95 -3.08 6.88
N PHE A 168 -10.29 -3.05 6.97
CA PHE A 168 -11.13 -3.13 5.79
C PHE A 168 -10.97 -1.88 4.92
N GLY A 169 -10.93 -2.07 3.59
CA GLY A 169 -10.81 -0.98 2.64
C GLY A 169 -10.66 -1.46 1.21
N SER A 170 -10.68 -0.54 0.25
CA SER A 170 -10.22 -0.85 -1.11
C SER A 170 -8.74 -1.25 -1.08
N GLY A 171 -8.29 -2.06 -2.04
CA GLY A 171 -6.88 -2.45 -2.12
C GLY A 171 -5.92 -1.26 -2.12
N CYS A 172 -6.32 -0.13 -2.72
CA CYS A 172 -5.54 1.11 -2.68
C CYS A 172 -5.51 1.73 -1.28
N ALA A 173 -6.64 1.77 -0.56
CA ALA A 173 -6.68 2.29 0.81
C ALA A 173 -5.85 1.43 1.76
N GLN A 174 -5.96 0.11 1.63
CA GLN A 174 -5.20 -0.84 2.44
C GLN A 174 -3.69 -0.74 2.20
N SER A 175 -3.27 -0.52 0.94
CA SER A 175 -1.85 -0.49 0.59
C SER A 175 -1.21 0.89 0.71
N VAL A 176 -1.99 1.98 0.64
CA VAL A 176 -1.46 3.35 0.59
C VAL A 176 -2.04 4.22 1.68
N LEU A 177 -3.37 4.48 1.67
CA LEU A 177 -4.00 5.48 2.53
C LEU A 177 -3.73 5.26 4.02
N TYR A 178 -3.93 4.03 4.50
CA TYR A 178 -3.71 3.72 5.92
C TYR A 178 -2.23 3.82 6.32
N GLY A 179 -1.32 3.51 5.41
CA GLY A 179 0.11 3.72 5.61
C GLY A 179 0.49 5.19 5.68
N LEU A 180 -0.09 6.03 4.80
CA LEU A 180 0.11 7.49 4.82
C LEU A 180 -0.44 8.10 6.10
N ASP A 181 -1.63 7.67 6.55
CA ASP A 181 -2.19 8.10 7.84
C ASP A 181 -1.28 7.68 9.00
N ALA A 182 -0.79 6.46 9.00
CA ALA A 182 0.15 5.99 10.00
C ALA A 182 1.44 6.81 9.99
N ALA A 183 2.01 7.10 8.84
CA ALA A 183 3.23 7.90 8.73
C ALA A 183 3.08 9.28 9.38
N ARG A 184 1.88 9.85 9.37
CA ARG A 184 1.58 11.17 9.93
C ARG A 184 1.14 11.13 11.39
N ASN A 185 0.38 10.11 11.79
CA ASN A 185 -0.34 10.08 13.09
C ASN A 185 0.12 8.95 14.02
N ASN A 186 0.61 7.84 13.50
CA ASN A 186 1.11 6.70 14.26
C ASN A 186 2.23 5.97 13.48
N PRO A 187 3.44 6.55 13.43
CA PRO A 187 4.50 6.13 12.52
C PRO A 187 5.06 4.71 12.79
N THR A 188 4.59 4.02 13.81
CA THR A 188 5.00 2.63 14.13
C THR A 188 4.04 1.57 13.59
N ALA A 189 2.82 1.94 13.20
CA ALA A 189 1.81 0.99 12.72
C ALA A 189 2.07 0.57 11.27
N CYS A 190 2.25 -0.73 11.04
CA CYS A 190 2.32 -1.36 9.72
C CYS A 190 0.95 -1.89 9.29
N TYR A 191 0.75 -2.06 7.98
CA TYR A 191 -0.55 -2.53 7.45
C TYR A 191 -0.39 -3.68 6.47
N ILE A 192 -1.19 -4.74 6.68
CA ILE A 192 -1.42 -5.78 5.67
C ILE A 192 -2.57 -5.32 4.79
N GLY A 193 -2.41 -5.42 3.48
CA GLY A 193 -3.41 -5.01 2.50
C GLY A 193 -3.56 -5.98 1.34
N LEU A 194 -4.33 -5.55 0.32
CA LEU A 194 -4.73 -6.34 -0.83
C LEU A 194 -5.63 -7.53 -0.46
N THR A 195 -6.43 -7.39 0.59
CA THR A 195 -7.49 -8.35 0.94
C THR A 195 -8.84 -8.00 0.29
N ASP A 196 -8.94 -6.85 -0.38
CA ASP A 196 -10.11 -6.41 -1.13
C ASP A 196 -10.34 -7.27 -2.38
N PRO A 197 -11.47 -7.99 -2.52
CA PRO A 197 -11.73 -8.85 -3.67
C PRO A 197 -11.66 -8.11 -5.01
N SER A 198 -12.03 -6.83 -5.07
CA SER A 198 -12.01 -6.06 -6.32
C SER A 198 -10.60 -5.83 -6.86
N ALA A 199 -9.60 -5.72 -5.98
CA ALA A 199 -8.20 -5.55 -6.33
C ALA A 199 -7.48 -6.87 -6.63
N ARG A 200 -7.95 -8.00 -6.10
CA ARG A 200 -7.30 -9.31 -6.23
C ARG A 200 -7.06 -9.76 -7.67
N LYS A 201 -7.97 -9.42 -8.58
CA LYS A 201 -7.83 -9.73 -10.01
C LYS A 201 -6.69 -8.97 -10.72
N CYS A 202 -6.14 -7.94 -10.08
CA CYS A 202 -5.10 -7.08 -10.66
C CYS A 202 -3.68 -7.44 -10.18
N ILE A 203 -3.54 -8.47 -9.36
CA ILE A 203 -2.27 -8.91 -8.76
C ILE A 203 -2.22 -10.45 -8.69
N PRO A 204 -1.04 -11.09 -8.70
CA PRO A 204 -0.90 -12.52 -8.46
C PRO A 204 -1.59 -12.97 -7.17
N SER A 205 -2.20 -14.17 -7.22
CA SER A 205 -3.06 -14.68 -6.15
C SER A 205 -2.33 -14.96 -4.82
N ASP A 206 -1.03 -15.14 -4.87
CA ASP A 206 -0.15 -15.40 -3.73
C ASP A 206 0.37 -14.14 -3.03
N LEU A 207 0.13 -12.95 -3.61
CA LEU A 207 0.67 -11.70 -3.09
C LEU A 207 -0.34 -10.91 -2.26
N LEU A 208 0.16 -10.40 -1.14
CA LEU A 208 -0.45 -9.35 -0.32
C LEU A 208 0.47 -8.13 -0.29
N SER A 209 -0.01 -6.98 0.16
CA SER A 209 0.86 -5.85 0.47
C SER A 209 1.17 -5.80 1.97
N PHE A 210 2.39 -5.39 2.29
CA PHE A 210 2.79 -5.00 3.62
C PHE A 210 3.34 -3.59 3.55
N THR A 211 2.66 -2.65 4.18
CA THR A 211 2.96 -1.22 4.12
C THR A 211 3.56 -0.75 5.42
N ILE A 212 4.67 -0.03 5.33
CA ILE A 212 5.46 0.45 6.46
C ILE A 212 5.65 1.96 6.32
N PRO A 213 5.33 2.80 7.32
CA PRO A 213 5.78 4.19 7.38
C PRO A 213 7.30 4.29 7.23
N PHE A 214 7.80 5.27 6.48
CA PHE A 214 9.23 5.29 6.11
C PHE A 214 10.16 5.36 7.33
N HIS A 215 9.81 6.13 8.35
CA HIS A 215 10.59 6.15 9.59
C HIS A 215 10.68 4.75 10.23
N ARG A 216 9.54 4.05 10.31
CA ARG A 216 9.49 2.68 10.83
C ARG A 216 10.28 1.71 9.98
N PHE A 217 10.24 1.88 8.65
CA PHE A 217 11.05 1.08 7.73
C PHE A 217 12.55 1.18 8.06
N LEU A 218 13.06 2.39 8.32
CA LEU A 218 14.47 2.58 8.69
C LEU A 218 14.82 1.88 10.01
N GLU A 219 13.98 2.00 11.04
CA GLU A 219 14.18 1.27 12.31
C GLU A 219 14.21 -0.26 12.09
N MET A 220 13.29 -0.78 11.27
CA MET A 220 13.24 -2.21 10.96
C MET A 220 14.47 -2.68 10.16
N GLU A 221 15.00 -1.85 9.26
CA GLU A 221 16.25 -2.12 8.52
C GLU A 221 17.45 -2.28 9.46
N GLU A 222 17.52 -1.48 10.53
CA GLU A 222 18.56 -1.58 11.55
C GLU A 222 18.45 -2.87 12.37
N CYS A 223 17.23 -3.38 12.57
CA CYS A 223 16.97 -4.58 13.36
C CYS A 223 17.25 -5.89 12.61
N VAL A 224 17.40 -5.91 11.28
CA VAL A 224 17.50 -7.14 10.48
C VAL A 224 18.61 -8.07 11.00
N GLU A 225 19.82 -7.53 11.21
CA GLU A 225 21.00 -8.33 11.58
C GLU A 225 20.93 -8.93 13.00
N SER A 226 20.22 -8.26 13.92
CA SER A 226 20.06 -8.71 15.30
C SER A 226 18.81 -9.58 15.52
N SER A 227 17.93 -9.66 14.52
CA SER A 227 16.63 -10.32 14.61
C SER A 227 16.69 -11.82 14.31
N PHE A 228 15.54 -12.45 14.24
CA PHE A 228 15.37 -13.90 14.00
C PHE A 228 15.81 -14.35 12.59
N PHE A 229 16.10 -13.48 11.66
CA PHE A 229 16.44 -13.85 10.27
C PHE A 229 17.70 -14.73 10.15
N HIS A 230 18.58 -14.75 11.15
CA HIS A 230 19.75 -15.64 11.19
C HIS A 230 19.49 -17.01 11.82
N THR A 231 18.30 -17.22 12.40
CA THR A 231 17.96 -18.48 13.11
C THR A 231 17.72 -19.65 12.15
N ASP A 232 17.85 -20.87 12.69
CA ASP A 232 17.58 -22.07 11.88
C ASP A 232 16.11 -22.18 11.48
N THR A 233 15.19 -21.67 12.31
CA THR A 233 13.77 -21.59 11.95
C THR A 233 13.55 -20.77 10.68
N TRP A 234 14.15 -19.58 10.59
CA TRP A 234 14.02 -18.77 9.40
C TRP A 234 14.72 -19.36 8.17
N LYS A 235 15.88 -19.98 8.36
CA LYS A 235 16.60 -20.67 7.27
C LYS A 235 15.76 -21.76 6.60
N VAL A 236 14.92 -22.46 7.35
CA VAL A 236 13.99 -23.46 6.78
C VAL A 236 12.92 -22.80 5.91
N ILE A 237 12.32 -21.70 6.39
CA ILE A 237 11.34 -20.92 5.63
C ILE A 237 11.99 -20.34 4.37
N ALA A 238 13.16 -19.74 4.50
CA ALA A 238 13.88 -19.11 3.42
C ALA A 238 14.33 -20.07 2.29
N ARG A 239 14.30 -21.38 2.50
CA ARG A 239 14.60 -22.37 1.43
C ARG A 239 13.45 -22.60 0.45
N ARG A 240 12.23 -22.21 0.82
CA ARG A 240 11.02 -22.42 -0.01
C ARG A 240 10.45 -21.13 -0.61
N ILE A 241 11.10 -19.98 -0.34
CA ILE A 241 10.78 -18.67 -0.92
C ILE A 241 11.55 -18.48 -2.23
#